data_8b69fd28c14d48eab7e871a806909afa
#
_entry.id   8b69fd28c14d48eab7e871a806909afa
#
_cell.length_a   1.000
_cell.length_b   1.000
_cell.length_c   1.000
_cell.angle_alpha   90.00
_cell.angle_beta   90.00
_cell.angle_gamma   90.00
#
_symmetry.space_group_name_H-M   'P 1'
#
loop_
_entity.id
_entity.type
_entity.pdbx_description
1 polymer ?
#
loop_
_entity_poly.entity_id
_entity_poly.type
_entity_poly.pdbx_seq_one_letter_code
_entity_poly.pdbx_strand_id
1 'polypeptide(L)'
;MRSQTATDPVHYYNIWSVVTMPEDGWITNGWNYFPFNSSESSYWQGTTINYTTILGGTLEHEAGHYFGLFHTFQGNCSSNNDQVDDTPAMHYDGIYNCSESQDTCPDIEGNDPVTNVMNYSDCNYDFTPGQAERAYVITEEYHPGLLENEFHYPNLGFVSAETIEDTDGDGVLNPGETSSLKVDITNYWGADADSILLTLSTSDERLMIIDSIVQFNE
;
A
#
# COMPACT_ATOMS: atom_id res chain seq x y z
N MET A 1 -5.05 -14.13 -18.79
CA MET A 1 -4.50 -14.15 -17.42
C MET A 1 -5.40 -13.37 -16.46
N ARG A 2 -5.57 -12.04 -16.55
CA ARG A 2 -6.38 -11.23 -15.62
C ARG A 2 -7.78 -11.81 -15.37
N SER A 3 -8.53 -12.17 -16.40
CA SER A 3 -9.89 -12.73 -16.28
C SER A 3 -9.99 -14.08 -15.55
N GLN A 4 -8.86 -14.74 -15.31
CA GLN A 4 -8.81 -16.04 -14.62
C GLN A 4 -8.21 -15.94 -13.22
N THR A 5 -7.58 -14.80 -12.90
CA THR A 5 -6.81 -14.60 -11.66
C THR A 5 -7.20 -13.36 -10.89
N ALA A 6 -8.12 -12.55 -11.42
CA ALA A 6 -8.67 -11.42 -10.69
C ALA A 6 -9.49 -11.95 -9.49
N THR A 7 -9.17 -11.47 -8.31
CA THR A 7 -9.94 -11.72 -7.08
C THR A 7 -10.85 -10.53 -6.88
N ASP A 8 -12.14 -10.74 -6.96
CA ASP A 8 -13.19 -9.75 -6.68
C ASP A 8 -12.76 -8.28 -6.87
N PRO A 9 -12.77 -7.76 -8.11
CA PRO A 9 -12.23 -6.42 -8.39
C PRO A 9 -13.00 -5.29 -7.71
N VAL A 10 -14.21 -5.56 -7.20
CA VAL A 10 -15.03 -4.59 -6.48
C VAL A 10 -14.42 -4.29 -5.11
N HIS A 11 -13.98 -5.32 -4.39
CA HIS A 11 -13.53 -5.17 -3.02
C HIS A 11 -12.00 -5.25 -2.85
N TYR A 12 -11.26 -5.61 -3.93
CA TYR A 12 -9.80 -5.77 -3.84
C TYR A 12 -9.07 -5.06 -4.98
N TYR A 13 -8.03 -4.33 -4.62
CA TYR A 13 -7.06 -3.85 -5.58
C TYR A 13 -6.17 -4.99 -6.04
N ASN A 14 -6.36 -5.44 -7.28
CA ASN A 14 -5.62 -6.55 -7.85
C ASN A 14 -4.28 -6.10 -8.43
N ILE A 15 -3.20 -6.80 -8.08
CA ILE A 15 -1.85 -6.54 -8.57
C ILE A 15 -1.30 -7.82 -9.20
N TRP A 16 -0.90 -7.74 -10.47
CA TRP A 16 -0.27 -8.85 -11.19
C TRP A 16 1.22 -8.57 -11.41
N SER A 17 2.07 -9.30 -10.70
CA SER A 17 3.51 -9.30 -10.92
C SER A 17 3.86 -10.25 -12.05
N VAL A 18 4.48 -9.74 -13.11
CA VAL A 18 4.75 -10.50 -14.34
C VAL A 18 6.17 -10.25 -14.84
N VAL A 19 6.63 -11.09 -15.75
CA VAL A 19 7.81 -10.81 -16.57
C VAL A 19 7.31 -10.08 -17.83
N THR A 20 7.64 -8.80 -17.96
CA THR A 20 7.38 -8.07 -19.20
C THR A 20 8.49 -8.37 -20.20
N MET A 21 8.10 -8.68 -21.43
CA MET A 21 9.05 -8.88 -22.52
C MET A 21 9.31 -7.54 -23.22
N PRO A 22 10.56 -7.26 -23.58
CA PRO A 22 10.86 -6.06 -24.37
C PRO A 22 10.09 -6.06 -25.69
N GLU A 23 9.40 -4.97 -25.94
CA GLU A 23 8.77 -4.72 -27.23
C GLU A 23 9.46 -3.49 -27.84
N ASP A 24 9.99 -3.62 -29.06
CA ASP A 24 10.75 -2.58 -29.76
C ASP A 24 11.93 -1.97 -28.94
N GLY A 25 12.54 -2.77 -28.06
CA GLY A 25 13.67 -2.36 -27.21
C GLY A 25 13.28 -1.63 -25.93
N TRP A 26 11.99 -1.46 -25.65
CA TRP A 26 11.48 -0.85 -24.42
C TRP A 26 10.91 -1.92 -23.48
N ILE A 27 11.20 -1.78 -22.19
CA ILE A 27 10.61 -2.61 -21.13
C ILE A 27 9.55 -1.75 -20.42
N THR A 28 8.32 -2.22 -20.45
CA THR A 28 7.26 -1.61 -19.64
C THR A 28 7.41 -2.06 -18.19
N ASN A 29 7.63 -1.12 -17.28
CA ASN A 29 7.80 -1.38 -15.85
C ASN A 29 6.47 -1.70 -15.17
N GLY A 30 5.40 -1.02 -15.56
CA GLY A 30 4.06 -1.23 -15.07
C GLY A 30 3.04 -0.60 -15.98
N TRP A 31 1.78 -0.96 -15.81
CA TRP A 31 0.66 -0.23 -16.42
C TRP A 31 -0.63 -0.47 -15.64
N ASN A 32 -1.51 0.50 -15.73
CA ASN A 32 -2.84 0.46 -15.15
C ASN A 32 -3.90 1.00 -16.11
N TYR A 33 -5.14 0.61 -15.90
CA TYR A 33 -6.28 1.30 -16.48
C TYR A 33 -6.78 2.33 -15.48
N PHE A 34 -7.14 3.51 -15.95
CA PHE A 34 -7.83 4.48 -15.10
C PHE A 34 -9.18 3.95 -14.66
N PRO A 35 -9.64 4.30 -13.46
CA PRO A 35 -10.88 3.78 -12.89
C PRO A 35 -12.11 4.06 -13.76
N PHE A 36 -12.14 5.18 -14.46
CA PHE A 36 -13.24 5.57 -15.36
C PHE A 36 -13.19 4.88 -16.74
N ASN A 37 -12.21 4.04 -17.05
CA ASN A 37 -12.08 3.35 -18.33
C ASN A 37 -12.87 2.04 -18.41
N SER A 38 -13.28 1.49 -17.27
CA SER A 38 -14.09 0.27 -17.22
C SER A 38 -14.87 0.22 -15.90
N SER A 39 -15.89 -0.66 -15.83
CA SER A 39 -16.65 -0.82 -14.58
C SER A 39 -15.76 -1.35 -13.45
N GLU A 40 -16.12 -1.01 -12.22
CA GLU A 40 -15.46 -1.47 -10.99
C GLU A 40 -15.28 -3.00 -10.95
N SER A 41 -16.31 -3.75 -11.37
CA SER A 41 -16.30 -5.23 -11.40
C SER A 41 -15.45 -5.83 -12.53
N SER A 42 -14.80 -5.00 -13.35
CA SER A 42 -14.02 -5.47 -14.49
C SER A 42 -12.67 -6.06 -14.03
N TYR A 43 -12.30 -7.22 -14.57
CA TYR A 43 -10.96 -7.79 -14.41
C TYR A 43 -9.83 -6.93 -15.04
N TRP A 44 -10.16 -5.84 -15.73
CA TRP A 44 -9.18 -4.86 -16.20
C TRP A 44 -8.77 -3.88 -15.11
N GLN A 45 -9.57 -3.72 -14.06
CA GLN A 45 -9.20 -2.92 -12.89
C GLN A 45 -8.05 -3.58 -12.12
N GLY A 46 -7.04 -2.79 -11.82
CA GLY A 46 -5.83 -3.24 -11.13
C GLY A 46 -4.55 -3.06 -11.94
N THR A 47 -3.44 -3.20 -11.27
CA THR A 47 -2.09 -2.96 -11.79
C THR A 47 -1.44 -4.23 -12.34
N THR A 48 -0.78 -4.13 -13.48
CA THR A 48 0.23 -5.09 -13.90
C THR A 48 1.61 -4.46 -13.78
N ILE A 49 2.53 -5.16 -13.12
CA ILE A 49 3.87 -4.66 -12.83
C ILE A 49 4.94 -5.68 -13.22
N ASN A 50 6.06 -5.19 -13.74
CA ASN A 50 7.24 -6.03 -13.93
C ASN A 50 7.79 -6.43 -12.54
N TYR A 51 8.02 -7.70 -12.32
CA TYR A 51 8.49 -8.22 -11.03
C TYR A 51 9.81 -7.58 -10.56
N THR A 52 10.65 -7.08 -11.49
CA THR A 52 11.95 -6.46 -11.17
C THR A 52 11.81 -5.03 -10.64
N THR A 53 10.66 -4.38 -10.83
CA THR A 53 10.45 -2.97 -10.47
C THR A 53 9.45 -2.77 -9.35
N ILE A 54 8.93 -3.86 -8.77
CA ILE A 54 7.90 -3.82 -7.73
C ILE A 54 8.33 -3.07 -6.45
N LEU A 55 9.62 -3.04 -6.14
CA LEU A 55 10.18 -2.34 -4.97
C LEU A 55 10.82 -0.98 -5.33
N GLY A 56 10.67 -0.49 -6.54
CA GLY A 56 11.36 0.70 -7.05
C GLY A 56 10.48 1.93 -7.28
N GLY A 57 9.37 2.08 -6.55
CA GLY A 57 8.45 3.21 -6.75
C GLY A 57 7.44 3.03 -7.90
N THR A 58 7.64 2.02 -8.76
CA THR A 58 6.73 1.76 -9.87
C THR A 58 5.35 1.32 -9.40
N LEU A 59 5.26 0.56 -8.30
CA LEU A 59 3.97 0.12 -7.77
C LEU A 59 3.15 1.29 -7.25
N GLU A 60 3.78 2.21 -6.53
CA GLU A 60 3.15 3.43 -6.01
C GLU A 60 2.66 4.32 -7.16
N HIS A 61 3.46 4.45 -8.22
CA HIS A 61 3.09 5.18 -9.43
C HIS A 61 1.85 4.58 -10.11
N GLU A 62 1.87 3.28 -10.35
CA GLU A 62 0.74 2.57 -10.96
C GLU A 62 -0.51 2.57 -10.05
N ALA A 63 -0.33 2.50 -8.73
CA ALA A 63 -1.42 2.68 -7.79
C ALA A 63 -2.04 4.09 -7.90
N GLY A 64 -1.22 5.12 -8.08
CA GLY A 64 -1.71 6.46 -8.35
C GLY A 64 -2.67 6.49 -9.55
N HIS A 65 -2.32 5.83 -10.66
CA HIS A 65 -3.22 5.72 -11.82
C HIS A 65 -4.49 4.93 -11.52
N TYR A 66 -4.39 3.86 -10.73
CA TYR A 66 -5.56 3.08 -10.29
C TYR A 66 -6.54 3.95 -9.50
N PHE A 67 -6.04 4.87 -8.70
CA PHE A 67 -6.83 5.85 -7.95
C PHE A 67 -7.09 7.15 -8.71
N GLY A 68 -6.86 7.19 -10.03
CA GLY A 68 -7.24 8.28 -10.92
C GLY A 68 -6.29 9.46 -10.99
N LEU A 69 -5.05 9.32 -10.51
CA LEU A 69 -4.03 10.35 -10.65
C LEU A 69 -3.40 10.31 -12.04
N PHE A 70 -3.24 11.46 -12.63
CA PHE A 70 -2.49 11.64 -13.89
C PHE A 70 -1.01 11.87 -13.61
N HIS A 71 -0.18 11.75 -14.63
CA HIS A 71 1.21 12.20 -14.54
C HIS A 71 1.27 13.70 -14.28
N THR A 72 2.26 14.15 -13.51
CA THR A 72 2.49 15.58 -13.23
C THR A 72 2.69 16.43 -14.48
N PHE A 73 3.21 15.82 -15.55
CA PHE A 73 3.41 16.45 -16.87
C PHE A 73 2.19 16.30 -17.80
N GLN A 74 1.05 15.84 -17.29
CA GLN A 74 -0.19 15.74 -18.05
C GLN A 74 -0.63 17.14 -18.52
N GLY A 75 -0.83 17.31 -19.82
CA GLY A 75 -1.22 18.61 -20.37
C GLY A 75 -0.08 19.64 -20.44
N ASN A 76 1.15 19.27 -20.12
CA ASN A 76 2.33 20.15 -20.11
C ASN A 76 2.06 21.45 -19.32
N CYS A 77 2.55 22.59 -19.79
CA CYS A 77 2.36 23.90 -19.17
C CYS A 77 0.94 24.47 -19.38
N SER A 78 -0.09 23.67 -19.22
CA SER A 78 -1.47 24.15 -19.25
C SER A 78 -1.99 24.40 -17.83
N SER A 79 -2.95 25.32 -17.69
CA SER A 79 -3.61 25.62 -16.40
C SER A 79 -4.48 24.47 -15.88
N ASN A 80 -4.68 23.43 -16.67
CA ASN A 80 -5.44 22.23 -16.28
C ASN A 80 -4.54 20.99 -16.38
N ASN A 81 -3.32 21.11 -15.88
CA ASN A 81 -2.26 20.11 -15.91
C ASN A 81 -2.74 18.66 -15.60
N ASP A 82 -2.34 18.08 -14.46
CA ASP A 82 -2.79 16.78 -13.96
C ASP A 82 -4.14 16.81 -13.22
N GLN A 83 -4.83 17.96 -13.22
CA GLN A 83 -6.10 18.22 -12.55
C GLN A 83 -6.00 18.20 -11.02
N VAL A 84 -4.86 18.60 -10.48
CA VAL A 84 -4.61 18.76 -9.06
C VAL A 84 -4.02 20.16 -8.81
N ASP A 85 -4.69 20.97 -8.02
CA ASP A 85 -4.37 22.40 -7.89
C ASP A 85 -3.03 22.67 -7.18
N ASP A 86 -2.59 21.77 -6.30
CA ASP A 86 -1.34 21.91 -5.54
C ASP A 86 -0.15 21.17 -6.19
N THR A 87 -0.33 20.66 -7.41
CA THR A 87 0.74 20.11 -8.24
C THR A 87 1.13 21.15 -9.29
N PRO A 88 2.31 21.78 -9.20
CA PRO A 88 2.77 22.72 -10.22
C PRO A 88 2.82 22.09 -11.61
N ALA A 89 2.49 22.88 -12.64
CA ALA A 89 2.57 22.41 -14.01
C ALA A 89 4.02 22.16 -14.43
N MET A 90 4.27 21.06 -15.16
CA MET A 90 5.58 20.78 -15.74
C MET A 90 5.46 20.29 -17.18
N HIS A 91 6.51 20.52 -17.93
CA HIS A 91 6.62 20.05 -19.32
C HIS A 91 7.26 18.65 -19.35
N TYR A 92 6.85 17.84 -20.33
CA TYR A 92 7.38 16.49 -20.53
C TYR A 92 8.91 16.43 -20.64
N ASP A 93 9.57 17.47 -21.13
CA ASP A 93 11.04 17.52 -21.27
C ASP A 93 11.79 17.48 -19.90
N GLY A 94 11.08 17.73 -18.80
CA GLY A 94 11.65 17.76 -17.44
C GLY A 94 11.55 16.47 -16.63
N ILE A 95 10.88 15.43 -17.14
CA ILE A 95 10.43 14.25 -16.36
C ILE A 95 11.53 13.41 -15.71
N TYR A 96 12.77 13.47 -16.18
CA TYR A 96 13.89 12.68 -15.63
C TYR A 96 14.85 13.49 -14.77
N ASN A 97 14.54 14.75 -14.51
CA ASN A 97 15.41 15.62 -13.73
C ASN A 97 15.03 15.58 -12.24
N CYS A 98 16.04 15.66 -11.36
CA CYS A 98 15.88 15.67 -9.91
C CYS A 98 16.23 17.04 -9.26
N SER A 99 16.37 18.09 -10.04
CA SER A 99 16.66 19.40 -9.49
C SER A 99 15.38 20.08 -9.00
N GLU A 100 15.23 20.27 -7.70
CA GLU A 100 14.07 20.97 -7.11
C GLU A 100 13.94 22.44 -7.57
N SER A 101 14.96 23.01 -8.19
CA SER A 101 14.92 24.34 -8.79
C SER A 101 14.55 24.32 -10.27
N GLN A 102 14.24 23.14 -10.82
CA GLN A 102 13.78 23.05 -12.20
C GLN A 102 12.41 23.72 -12.34
N ASP A 103 12.25 24.48 -13.41
CA ASP A 103 11.00 25.10 -13.80
C ASP A 103 10.92 25.06 -15.33
N THR A 104 10.15 24.11 -15.85
CA THR A 104 9.91 23.95 -17.29
C THR A 104 8.70 24.74 -17.79
N CYS A 105 7.94 25.36 -16.85
CA CYS A 105 6.77 26.16 -17.14
C CYS A 105 6.86 27.56 -16.52
N PRO A 106 7.84 28.38 -16.84
CA PRO A 106 8.19 29.62 -16.12
C PRO A 106 7.09 30.70 -16.15
N ASP A 107 6.07 30.55 -16.96
CA ASP A 107 4.90 31.45 -17.01
C ASP A 107 3.79 31.01 -16.03
N ILE A 108 3.97 29.89 -15.32
CA ILE A 108 3.03 29.35 -14.34
C ILE A 108 3.76 29.23 -13.00
N GLU A 109 3.10 29.57 -11.91
CA GLU A 109 3.71 29.57 -10.57
C GLU A 109 4.11 28.17 -10.11
N GLY A 110 5.32 28.04 -9.59
CA GLY A 110 5.88 26.83 -8.97
C GLY A 110 6.97 26.18 -9.79
N ASN A 111 7.88 25.48 -9.10
CA ASN A 111 8.89 24.64 -9.74
C ASN A 111 8.28 23.29 -10.11
N ASP A 112 8.92 22.59 -11.04
CA ASP A 112 8.49 21.24 -11.43
C ASP A 112 8.45 20.30 -10.21
N PRO A 113 7.39 19.50 -10.04
CA PRO A 113 7.25 18.57 -8.91
C PRO A 113 8.11 17.31 -9.12
N VAL A 114 9.44 17.48 -9.12
CA VAL A 114 10.40 16.43 -9.46
C VAL A 114 10.43 15.27 -8.47
N THR A 115 9.98 15.49 -7.21
CA THR A 115 9.91 14.46 -6.17
C THR A 115 8.58 13.70 -6.16
N ASN A 116 7.61 14.14 -6.98
CA ASN A 116 6.29 13.55 -6.99
C ASN A 116 6.29 12.16 -7.63
N VAL A 117 5.60 11.19 -7.00
CA VAL A 117 5.51 9.80 -7.46
C VAL A 117 4.88 9.69 -8.85
N MET A 118 3.99 10.62 -9.24
CA MET A 118 3.39 10.64 -10.58
C MET A 118 4.29 11.24 -11.66
N ASN A 119 5.57 11.54 -11.35
CA ASN A 119 6.62 11.89 -12.29
C ASN A 119 7.44 10.64 -12.66
N TYR A 120 8.37 10.78 -13.63
CA TYR A 120 9.29 9.72 -14.07
C TYR A 120 10.73 9.92 -13.57
N SER A 121 10.94 10.83 -12.63
CA SER A 121 12.25 11.02 -12.00
C SER A 121 12.63 9.84 -11.10
N ASP A 122 13.91 9.58 -10.94
CA ASP A 122 14.42 8.55 -10.01
C ASP A 122 14.45 9.04 -8.54
N CYS A 123 14.03 10.28 -8.28
CA CYS A 123 14.01 10.91 -6.95
C CYS A 123 12.59 11.10 -6.40
N ASN A 124 11.62 10.41 -6.96
CA ASN A 124 10.22 10.49 -6.55
C ASN A 124 9.97 9.70 -5.25
N TYR A 125 9.22 10.30 -4.32
CA TYR A 125 8.90 9.69 -3.02
C TYR A 125 7.66 10.26 -2.35
N ASP A 126 6.98 11.25 -2.94
CA ASP A 126 5.84 11.93 -2.32
C ASP A 126 4.61 12.07 -3.24
N PHE A 127 3.49 12.30 -2.59
CA PHE A 127 2.25 12.77 -3.19
C PHE A 127 1.83 14.07 -2.51
N THR A 128 1.11 14.92 -3.23
CA THR A 128 0.53 16.13 -2.63
C THR A 128 -0.77 15.83 -1.88
N PRO A 129 -1.18 16.69 -0.92
CA PRO A 129 -2.51 16.60 -0.30
C PRO A 129 -3.65 16.62 -1.32
N GLY A 130 -3.57 17.43 -2.37
CA GLY A 130 -4.58 17.50 -3.44
C GLY A 130 -4.65 16.21 -4.25
N GLN A 131 -3.52 15.54 -4.49
CA GLN A 131 -3.51 14.21 -5.10
C GLN A 131 -4.22 13.18 -4.21
N ALA A 132 -3.99 13.21 -2.90
CA ALA A 132 -4.69 12.32 -1.96
C ALA A 132 -6.20 12.58 -1.94
N GLU A 133 -6.62 13.84 -1.94
CA GLU A 133 -8.04 14.21 -2.03
C GLU A 133 -8.66 13.74 -3.35
N ARG A 134 -7.99 13.99 -4.48
CA ARG A 134 -8.45 13.52 -5.80
C ARG A 134 -8.60 12.00 -5.83
N ALA A 135 -7.60 11.27 -5.33
CA ALA A 135 -7.63 9.81 -5.29
C ALA A 135 -8.82 9.30 -4.46
N TYR A 136 -9.12 9.94 -3.33
CA TYR A 136 -10.27 9.60 -2.50
C TYR A 136 -11.60 9.84 -3.24
N VAL A 137 -11.80 11.03 -3.83
CA VAL A 137 -13.01 11.38 -4.58
C VAL A 137 -13.24 10.44 -5.76
N ILE A 138 -12.18 10.13 -6.51
CA ILE A 138 -12.26 9.19 -7.64
C ILE A 138 -12.57 7.77 -7.15
N THR A 139 -12.06 7.37 -6.00
CA THR A 139 -12.38 6.06 -5.40
C THR A 139 -13.86 6.00 -4.99
N GLU A 140 -14.40 7.05 -4.36
CA GLU A 140 -15.84 7.11 -4.02
C GLU A 140 -16.73 7.00 -5.27
N GLU A 141 -16.31 7.59 -6.40
CA GLU A 141 -17.12 7.61 -7.63
C GLU A 141 -17.02 6.33 -8.46
N TYR A 142 -15.80 5.74 -8.58
CA TYR A 142 -15.52 4.65 -9.54
C TYR A 142 -15.18 3.32 -8.89
N HIS A 143 -14.79 3.30 -7.61
CA HIS A 143 -14.44 2.12 -6.83
C HIS A 143 -15.08 2.14 -5.43
N PRO A 144 -16.40 2.46 -5.31
CA PRO A 144 -17.05 2.55 -4.00
C PRO A 144 -16.92 1.26 -3.18
N GLY A 145 -16.90 0.09 -3.83
CA GLY A 145 -16.76 -1.18 -3.16
C GLY A 145 -15.44 -1.36 -2.41
N LEU A 146 -14.37 -0.66 -2.80
CA LEU A 146 -13.13 -0.62 -2.00
C LEU A 146 -13.32 0.09 -0.65
N LEU A 147 -14.31 0.97 -0.55
CA LEU A 147 -14.64 1.71 0.68
C LEU A 147 -15.72 1.02 1.50
N GLU A 148 -16.44 0.07 0.90
CA GLU A 148 -17.46 -0.76 1.57
C GLU A 148 -16.83 -1.84 2.46
N ASN A 149 -15.55 -1.72 2.81
CA ASN A 149 -14.82 -2.69 3.60
C ASN A 149 -15.44 -2.87 4.99
N GLU A 150 -16.52 -3.61 5.05
CA GLU A 150 -16.76 -4.53 6.14
C GLU A 150 -15.73 -5.65 5.97
N PHE A 151 -14.56 -5.52 6.58
CA PHE A 151 -13.67 -6.67 6.74
C PHE A 151 -14.48 -7.72 7.48
N HIS A 152 -15.03 -8.69 6.75
CA HIS A 152 -15.89 -9.72 7.30
C HIS A 152 -15.15 -10.69 8.23
N TYR A 153 -13.82 -10.57 8.31
CA TYR A 153 -12.97 -11.41 9.14
C TYR A 153 -11.95 -10.56 9.86
N PRO A 154 -11.71 -10.81 11.16
CA PRO A 154 -10.61 -10.19 11.86
C PRO A 154 -9.27 -10.70 11.32
N ASN A 155 -8.27 -9.83 11.28
CA ASN A 155 -6.89 -10.21 10.96
C ASN A 155 -6.03 -10.00 12.20
N LEU A 156 -5.92 -11.05 13.01
CA LEU A 156 -5.15 -11.02 14.24
C LEU A 156 -3.68 -11.30 13.94
N GLY A 157 -2.81 -10.39 14.32
CA GLY A 157 -1.38 -10.56 14.25
C GLY A 157 -0.70 -10.45 15.60
N PHE A 158 0.34 -11.26 15.76
CA PHE A 158 1.25 -11.17 16.90
C PHE A 158 2.08 -9.89 16.79
N VAL A 159 2.17 -9.12 17.87
CA VAL A 159 2.97 -7.90 17.95
C VAL A 159 4.22 -8.15 18.77
N SER A 160 4.06 -8.61 20.01
CA SER A 160 5.16 -8.85 20.92
C SER A 160 4.81 -9.87 22.00
N ALA A 161 5.84 -10.41 22.63
CA ALA A 161 5.70 -11.15 23.89
C ALA A 161 6.81 -10.71 24.84
N GLU A 162 6.47 -10.58 26.11
CA GLU A 162 7.41 -10.26 27.17
C GLU A 162 7.18 -11.16 28.40
N THR A 163 8.26 -11.51 29.07
CA THR A 163 8.21 -12.21 30.37
C THR A 163 7.86 -11.20 31.44
N ILE A 164 6.81 -11.47 32.20
CA ILE A 164 6.38 -10.66 33.32
C ILE A 164 6.24 -11.53 34.58
N GLU A 165 6.28 -10.92 35.78
CA GLU A 165 6.14 -11.62 37.05
C GLU A 165 7.13 -12.79 37.20
N ASP A 166 8.34 -12.59 36.73
CA ASP A 166 9.46 -13.49 36.90
C ASP A 166 9.95 -13.46 38.39
N THR A 167 10.43 -14.60 38.88
CA THR A 167 10.68 -14.82 40.34
C THR A 167 11.77 -13.90 40.91
N ASP A 168 12.80 -13.57 40.12
CA ASP A 168 13.90 -12.71 40.54
C ASP A 168 13.91 -11.34 39.88
N GLY A 169 13.04 -11.12 38.88
CA GLY A 169 12.79 -9.84 38.22
C GLY A 169 13.84 -9.47 37.16
N ASP A 170 14.64 -10.42 36.67
CA ASP A 170 15.67 -10.16 35.67
C ASP A 170 15.13 -10.22 34.20
N GLY A 171 13.88 -10.66 34.04
CA GLY A 171 13.21 -10.78 32.72
C GLY A 171 13.61 -12.04 31.95
N VAL A 172 14.37 -12.94 32.53
CA VAL A 172 14.84 -14.19 31.94
C VAL A 172 14.36 -15.38 32.78
N LEU A 173 13.69 -16.33 32.12
CA LEU A 173 13.23 -17.55 32.80
C LEU A 173 14.40 -18.51 33.04
N ASN A 174 14.87 -18.62 34.28
CA ASN A 174 15.94 -19.49 34.73
C ASN A 174 15.41 -20.86 35.24
N PRO A 175 16.25 -21.90 35.32
CA PRO A 175 15.83 -23.21 35.80
C PRO A 175 15.25 -23.16 37.22
N GLY A 176 14.01 -23.60 37.37
CA GLY A 176 13.28 -23.63 38.63
C GLY A 176 12.40 -22.42 38.89
N GLU A 177 12.38 -21.47 38.01
CA GLU A 177 11.53 -20.31 38.07
C GLU A 177 10.16 -20.52 37.42
N THR A 178 9.23 -19.68 37.81
CA THR A 178 7.91 -19.56 37.18
C THR A 178 7.71 -18.12 36.75
N SER A 179 7.19 -17.90 35.58
CA SER A 179 6.92 -16.58 35.05
C SER A 179 5.59 -16.55 34.29
N SER A 180 5.01 -15.38 34.16
CA SER A 180 3.88 -15.10 33.26
C SER A 180 4.39 -14.53 31.94
N LEU A 181 3.75 -14.91 30.86
CA LEU A 181 4.02 -14.38 29.52
C LEU A 181 2.90 -13.42 29.16
N LYS A 182 3.25 -12.15 28.92
CA LYS A 182 2.33 -11.18 28.33
C LYS A 182 2.51 -11.23 26.82
N VAL A 183 1.40 -11.37 26.09
CA VAL A 183 1.38 -11.40 24.62
C VAL A 183 0.52 -10.26 24.15
N ASP A 184 1.06 -9.41 23.27
CA ASP A 184 0.32 -8.37 22.60
C ASP A 184 -0.08 -8.85 21.19
N ILE A 185 -1.36 -8.77 20.91
CA ILE A 185 -1.95 -9.04 19.60
C ILE A 185 -2.67 -7.81 19.10
N THR A 186 -2.70 -7.62 17.81
CA THR A 186 -3.43 -6.53 17.16
C THR A 186 -4.36 -7.10 16.11
N ASN A 187 -5.59 -6.59 16.06
CA ASN A 187 -6.46 -6.78 14.93
C ASN A 187 -6.15 -5.69 13.88
N TYR A 188 -5.56 -6.09 12.77
CA TYR A 188 -5.17 -5.17 11.68
C TYR A 188 -6.35 -4.80 10.78
N TRP A 189 -7.48 -5.50 10.88
CA TRP A 189 -8.67 -5.24 10.08
C TRP A 189 -9.82 -4.76 10.96
N GLY A 190 -10.80 -4.11 10.34
CA GLY A 190 -11.89 -3.46 11.05
C GLY A 190 -13.02 -4.39 11.54
N ALA A 191 -13.01 -5.67 11.16
CA ALA A 191 -14.01 -6.62 11.67
C ALA A 191 -13.73 -6.97 13.13
N ASP A 192 -14.77 -7.05 13.94
CA ASP A 192 -14.66 -7.47 15.34
C ASP A 192 -14.13 -8.91 15.44
N ALA A 193 -13.30 -9.14 16.42
CA ALA A 193 -12.71 -10.44 16.68
C ALA A 193 -13.32 -11.03 17.98
N ASP A 194 -14.44 -11.71 17.81
CA ASP A 194 -15.13 -12.37 18.90
C ASP A 194 -14.48 -13.71 19.27
N SER A 195 -14.48 -14.02 20.56
CA SER A 195 -14.08 -15.35 21.05
C SER A 195 -12.67 -15.77 20.66
N ILE A 196 -11.68 -14.88 20.85
CA ILE A 196 -10.28 -15.16 20.55
C ILE A 196 -9.76 -16.23 21.51
N LEU A 197 -9.16 -17.28 20.97
CA LEU A 197 -8.48 -18.33 21.71
C LEU A 197 -6.99 -18.28 21.41
N LEU A 198 -6.17 -17.99 22.41
CA LEU A 198 -4.72 -18.09 22.32
C LEU A 198 -4.25 -19.38 22.98
N THR A 199 -3.41 -20.12 22.30
CA THR A 199 -2.80 -21.35 22.82
C THR A 199 -1.28 -21.22 22.82
N LEU A 200 -0.66 -21.39 23.98
CA LEU A 200 0.78 -21.47 24.12
C LEU A 200 1.24 -22.92 24.02
N SER A 201 2.28 -23.18 23.25
CA SER A 201 2.92 -24.50 23.18
C SER A 201 4.44 -24.37 23.16
N THR A 202 5.14 -25.40 23.59
CA THR A 202 6.58 -25.48 23.55
C THR A 202 7.03 -26.85 23.06
N SER A 203 8.16 -26.90 22.32
CA SER A 203 8.89 -28.13 22.00
C SER A 203 10.11 -28.34 22.91
N ASP A 204 10.38 -27.44 23.83
CA ASP A 204 11.50 -27.55 24.76
C ASP A 204 11.07 -28.35 26.00
N GLU A 205 11.63 -29.54 26.16
CA GLU A 205 11.32 -30.47 27.25
C GLU A 205 11.69 -29.90 28.64
N ARG A 206 12.49 -28.85 28.71
CA ARG A 206 12.88 -28.17 29.95
C ARG A 206 11.83 -27.19 30.47
N LEU A 207 10.85 -26.83 29.60
CA LEU A 207 9.78 -25.90 29.93
C LEU A 207 8.49 -26.68 30.21
N MET A 208 7.83 -26.33 31.28
CA MET A 208 6.49 -26.80 31.62
C MET A 208 5.50 -25.64 31.53
N ILE A 209 4.54 -25.74 30.62
CA ILE A 209 3.44 -24.78 30.56
C ILE A 209 2.40 -25.17 31.58
N ILE A 210 2.10 -24.26 32.52
CA ILE A 210 1.14 -24.49 33.62
C ILE A 210 -0.28 -24.12 33.13
N ASP A 211 -0.40 -22.99 32.39
CA ASP A 211 -1.64 -22.55 31.79
C ASP A 211 -1.34 -22.21 30.34
N SER A 212 -1.97 -22.92 29.42
CA SER A 212 -1.67 -22.85 27.99
C SER A 212 -2.74 -22.13 27.17
N ILE A 213 -3.85 -21.73 27.78
CA ILE A 213 -5.02 -21.24 27.05
C ILE A 213 -5.54 -19.96 27.70
N VAL A 214 -5.66 -18.92 26.90
CA VAL A 214 -6.35 -17.68 27.26
C VAL A 214 -7.48 -17.44 26.28
N GLN A 215 -8.68 -17.26 26.79
CA GLN A 215 -9.86 -16.93 26.00
C GLN A 215 -10.34 -15.54 26.36
N PHE A 216 -10.50 -14.70 25.32
CA PHE A 216 -11.12 -13.39 25.44
C PHE A 216 -12.58 -13.54 24.97
N ASN A 217 -13.50 -13.26 25.83
CA ASN A 217 -14.92 -13.04 25.51
C ASN A 217 -15.15 -11.54 25.63
N GLU A 218 -16.01 -10.97 24.77
CA GLU A 218 -16.41 -9.59 24.93
C GLU A 218 -16.82 -9.25 26.38
#